data_c6de5eff8e9faaa4a8ab4d5fffe42590
#
_entry.id   c6de5eff8e9faaa4a8ab4d5fffe42590
#
_cell.length_a   1.000
_cell.length_b   1.000
_cell.length_c   1.000
_cell.angle_alpha   90.00
_cell.angle_beta   90.00
_cell.angle_gamma   90.00
#
_symmetry.space_group_name_H-M   'P 1'
#
loop_
_entity.id
_entity.type
_entity.pdbx_description
1 polymer ?
#
loop_
_entity_poly.entity_id
_entity_poly.type
_entity_poly.pdbx_seq_one_letter_code
_entity_poly.pdbx_strand_id
1 'polypeptide(L)'
;LTYERTNIAGVGYSVAALERLKTAAAKLKKNGRPLAEDPAFAARLARVEIELENMKTTNLRVIAAVAGGGVPGAESSMLKIRGTEIRQEISSLLRRAVGPYAQPFVAEALEEGFDGTPVGPAEAASAAVQYFNNRKLSIFGGSNEIQRNIISKMMLGL
;
A
#
# COMPACT_ATOMS: atom_id res chain seq x y z
N LEU A 1 -5.30 15.31 16.84
CA LEU A 1 -4.28 14.38 16.28
C LEU A 1 -4.61 12.90 16.53
N THR A 2 -5.30 12.53 17.63
CA THR A 2 -5.57 11.12 17.95
C THR A 2 -6.60 10.48 17.00
N TYR A 3 -7.64 11.22 16.61
CA TYR A 3 -8.66 10.75 15.67
C TYR A 3 -8.18 10.68 14.21
N GLU A 4 -7.22 11.47 13.81
CA GLU A 4 -6.62 11.48 12.49
C GLU A 4 -5.85 10.17 12.20
N ARG A 5 -5.32 9.54 13.25
CA ARG A 5 -4.46 8.34 13.14
C ARG A 5 -5.23 7.08 12.76
N THR A 6 -6.51 6.97 13.07
CA THR A 6 -7.34 5.81 12.69
C THR A 6 -7.57 5.71 11.18
N ASN A 7 -7.57 6.84 10.46
CA ASN A 7 -7.67 6.87 8.99
C ASN A 7 -6.33 6.73 8.25
N ILE A 8 -5.20 6.93 8.95
CA ILE A 8 -3.85 6.91 8.34
C ILE A 8 -3.47 5.51 7.84
N ALA A 9 -4.01 4.44 8.42
CA ALA A 9 -3.80 3.07 7.96
C ALA A 9 -4.18 2.88 6.49
N GLY A 10 -5.15 3.67 5.98
CA GLY A 10 -5.54 3.68 4.58
C GLY A 10 -6.00 2.32 4.07
N VAL A 11 -6.72 1.54 4.91
CA VAL A 11 -7.17 0.18 4.60
C VAL A 11 -7.92 0.12 3.28
N GLY A 12 -8.91 0.99 3.06
CA GLY A 12 -9.71 1.01 1.83
C GLY A 12 -8.86 1.24 0.58
N TYR A 13 -7.90 2.17 0.65
CA TYR A 13 -6.95 2.41 -0.45
C TYR A 13 -6.06 1.20 -0.73
N SER A 14 -5.60 0.51 0.32
CA SER A 14 -4.77 -0.68 0.17
C SER A 14 -5.53 -1.85 -0.43
N VAL A 15 -6.78 -2.05 -0.04
CA VAL A 15 -7.68 -3.07 -0.62
C VAL A 15 -7.88 -2.81 -2.11
N ALA A 16 -8.29 -1.60 -2.49
CA ALA A 16 -8.50 -1.25 -3.90
C ALA A 16 -7.21 -1.37 -4.74
N ALA A 17 -6.07 -0.98 -4.17
CA ALA A 17 -4.78 -1.10 -4.85
C ALA A 17 -4.33 -2.56 -5.01
N LEU A 18 -4.58 -3.42 -4.01
CA LEU A 18 -4.28 -4.85 -4.08
C LEU A 18 -5.11 -5.54 -5.16
N GLU A 19 -6.42 -5.25 -5.24
CA GLU A 19 -7.28 -5.82 -6.28
C GLU A 19 -6.86 -5.40 -7.69
N ARG A 20 -6.45 -4.15 -7.88
CA ARG A 20 -5.86 -3.69 -9.15
C ARG A 20 -4.57 -4.45 -9.47
N LEU A 21 -3.69 -4.64 -8.48
CA LEU A 21 -2.46 -5.39 -8.65
C LEU A 21 -2.73 -6.86 -9.04
N LYS A 22 -3.69 -7.52 -8.39
CA LYS A 22 -4.10 -8.90 -8.71
C LYS A 22 -4.62 -9.00 -10.14
N THR A 23 -5.48 -8.05 -10.54
CA THR A 23 -5.99 -7.96 -11.92
C THR A 23 -4.87 -7.77 -12.94
N ALA A 24 -3.93 -6.87 -12.65
CA ALA A 24 -2.77 -6.65 -13.52
C ALA A 24 -1.88 -7.90 -13.61
N ALA A 25 -1.61 -8.57 -12.49
CA ALA A 25 -0.77 -9.77 -12.45
C ALA A 25 -1.38 -10.96 -13.22
N ALA A 26 -2.71 -11.05 -13.29
CA ALA A 26 -3.41 -12.05 -14.07
C ALA A 26 -3.30 -11.80 -15.58
N LYS A 27 -3.20 -10.53 -16.01
CA LYS A 27 -3.13 -10.14 -17.43
C LYS A 27 -1.71 -10.05 -17.96
N LEU A 28 -0.80 -9.49 -17.16
CA LEU A 28 0.59 -9.28 -17.54
C LEU A 28 1.34 -10.61 -17.57
N LYS A 29 2.21 -10.77 -18.57
CA LYS A 29 2.92 -12.03 -18.80
C LYS A 29 4.42 -11.88 -18.55
N LYS A 30 4.99 -12.93 -17.97
CA LYS A 30 6.42 -13.17 -17.89
C LYS A 30 6.71 -14.52 -18.52
N ASN A 31 7.58 -14.57 -19.53
CA ASN A 31 7.91 -15.79 -20.26
C ASN A 31 6.67 -16.53 -20.82
N GLY A 32 5.68 -15.78 -21.32
CA GLY A 32 4.47 -16.32 -21.93
C GLY A 32 3.36 -16.74 -20.95
N ARG A 33 3.61 -16.76 -19.62
CA ARG A 33 2.64 -17.12 -18.59
C ARG A 33 2.19 -15.88 -17.79
N PRO A 34 0.97 -15.88 -17.22
CA PRO A 34 0.54 -14.83 -16.31
C PRO A 34 1.55 -14.61 -15.20
N LEU A 35 1.80 -13.35 -14.84
CA LEU A 35 2.73 -13.01 -13.77
C LEU A 35 2.27 -13.55 -12.41
N ALA A 36 0.97 -13.70 -12.21
CA ALA A 36 0.39 -14.34 -11.03
C ALA A 36 0.84 -15.81 -10.85
N GLU A 37 1.31 -16.47 -11.91
CA GLU A 37 1.84 -17.83 -11.87
C GLU A 37 3.37 -17.88 -11.63
N ASP A 38 4.06 -16.73 -11.63
CA ASP A 38 5.48 -16.68 -11.27
C ASP A 38 5.62 -16.90 -9.76
N PRO A 39 6.30 -17.96 -9.29
CA PRO A 39 6.30 -18.31 -7.88
C PRO A 39 6.85 -17.21 -6.98
N ALA A 40 7.86 -16.48 -7.42
CA ALA A 40 8.49 -15.41 -6.64
C ALA A 40 7.55 -14.19 -6.52
N PHE A 41 6.84 -13.86 -7.60
CA PHE A 41 5.85 -12.78 -7.58
C PHE A 41 4.62 -13.18 -6.76
N ALA A 42 4.09 -14.38 -6.97
CA ALA A 42 2.93 -14.91 -6.23
C ALA A 42 3.17 -14.97 -4.73
N ALA A 43 4.36 -15.41 -4.29
CA ALA A 43 4.71 -15.44 -2.87
C ALA A 43 4.72 -14.04 -2.24
N ARG A 44 5.23 -13.02 -2.94
CA ARG A 44 5.20 -11.63 -2.45
C ARG A 44 3.80 -11.07 -2.43
N LEU A 45 3.00 -11.35 -3.45
CA LEU A 45 1.60 -10.93 -3.53
C LEU A 45 0.79 -11.53 -2.36
N ALA A 46 0.92 -12.84 -2.13
CA ALA A 46 0.26 -13.52 -1.01
C ALA A 46 0.68 -12.96 0.35
N ARG A 47 1.97 -12.64 0.53
CA ARG A 47 2.45 -12.01 1.77
C ARG A 47 1.76 -10.67 2.05
N VAL A 48 1.67 -9.82 1.03
CA VAL A 48 1.00 -8.51 1.16
C VAL A 48 -0.48 -8.68 1.46
N GLU A 49 -1.13 -9.66 0.85
CA GLU A 49 -2.54 -9.99 1.11
C GLU A 49 -2.76 -10.41 2.57
N ILE A 50 -1.93 -11.32 3.09
CA ILE A 50 -1.97 -11.75 4.50
C ILE A 50 -1.75 -10.56 5.45
N GLU A 51 -0.76 -9.72 5.17
CA GLU A 51 -0.47 -8.54 5.99
C GLU A 51 -1.63 -7.54 5.98
N LEU A 52 -2.29 -7.35 4.84
CA LEU A 52 -3.45 -6.49 4.72
C LEU A 52 -4.66 -7.04 5.51
N GLU A 53 -4.93 -8.35 5.46
CA GLU A 53 -5.99 -8.97 6.24
C GLU A 53 -5.74 -8.84 7.76
N ASN A 54 -4.50 -9.04 8.20
CA ASN A 54 -4.11 -8.81 9.59
C ASN A 54 -4.33 -7.35 10.01
N MET A 55 -3.97 -6.40 9.15
CA MET A 55 -4.18 -4.97 9.39
C MET A 55 -5.66 -4.62 9.44
N LYS A 56 -6.49 -5.16 8.54
CA LYS A 56 -7.95 -4.97 8.54
C LYS A 56 -8.57 -5.42 9.86
N THR A 57 -8.23 -6.62 10.31
CA THR A 57 -8.73 -7.19 11.57
C THR A 57 -8.32 -6.32 12.76
N THR A 58 -7.07 -5.90 12.81
CA THR A 58 -6.57 -5.02 13.88
C THR A 58 -7.26 -3.65 13.85
N ASN A 59 -7.45 -3.07 12.67
CA ASN A 59 -8.16 -1.81 12.52
C ASN A 59 -9.62 -1.88 12.99
N LEU A 60 -10.33 -2.97 12.67
CA LEU A 60 -11.70 -3.19 13.17
C LEU A 60 -11.75 -3.31 14.69
N ARG A 61 -10.78 -3.98 15.32
CA ARG A 61 -10.68 -4.07 16.77
C ARG A 61 -10.47 -2.70 17.42
N VAL A 62 -9.59 -1.88 16.85
CA VAL A 62 -9.35 -0.50 17.34
C VAL A 62 -10.62 0.34 17.20
N ILE A 63 -11.31 0.27 16.07
CA ILE A 63 -12.56 1.00 15.84
C ILE A 63 -13.63 0.56 16.85
N ALA A 64 -13.80 -0.74 17.08
CA ALA A 64 -14.77 -1.27 18.03
C ALA A 64 -14.46 -0.83 19.47
N ALA A 65 -13.18 -0.84 19.88
CA ALA A 65 -12.77 -0.39 21.19
C ALA A 65 -13.06 1.11 21.41
N VAL A 66 -12.78 1.95 20.40
CA VAL A 66 -13.09 3.39 20.44
C VAL A 66 -14.59 3.64 20.47
N ALA A 67 -15.38 2.91 19.69
CA ALA A 67 -16.84 3.00 19.69
C ALA A 67 -17.46 2.62 21.05
N GLY A 68 -16.80 1.72 21.79
CA GLY A 68 -17.14 1.35 23.16
C GLY A 68 -16.65 2.33 24.25
N GLY A 69 -16.16 3.51 23.86
CA GLY A 69 -15.66 4.55 24.80
C GLY A 69 -14.19 4.41 25.17
N GLY A 70 -13.46 3.48 24.58
CA GLY A 70 -12.02 3.33 24.79
C GLY A 70 -11.20 4.44 24.11
N VAL A 71 -9.95 4.61 24.55
CA VAL A 71 -8.99 5.55 23.96
C VAL A 71 -8.07 4.75 23.02
N PRO A 72 -7.75 5.27 21.81
CA PRO A 72 -6.79 4.63 20.93
C PRO A 72 -5.42 4.46 21.59
N GLY A 73 -4.92 3.23 21.62
CA GLY A 73 -3.63 2.87 22.20
C GLY A 73 -2.48 2.88 21.19
N ALA A 74 -1.42 2.14 21.54
CA ALA A 74 -0.22 1.96 20.71
C ALA A 74 -0.52 1.31 19.36
N GLU A 75 -1.66 0.60 19.24
CA GLU A 75 -2.13 -0.05 18.02
C GLU A 75 -2.33 0.95 16.88
N SER A 76 -2.72 2.20 17.18
CA SER A 76 -2.87 3.26 16.17
C SER A 76 -1.53 3.58 15.49
N SER A 77 -0.44 3.62 16.27
CA SER A 77 0.91 3.80 15.75
C SER A 77 1.39 2.59 14.93
N MET A 78 1.07 1.38 15.38
CA MET A 78 1.35 0.15 14.65
C MET A 78 0.59 0.10 13.31
N LEU A 79 -0.70 0.46 13.30
CA LEU A 79 -1.52 0.51 12.09
C LEU A 79 -0.96 1.52 11.09
N LYS A 80 -0.46 2.67 11.55
CA LYS A 80 0.21 3.64 10.66
C LYS A 80 1.46 3.06 10.02
N ILE A 81 2.34 2.40 10.78
CA ILE A 81 3.55 1.77 10.24
C ILE A 81 3.16 0.71 9.21
N ARG A 82 2.31 -0.25 9.58
CA ARG A 82 1.93 -1.36 8.71
C ARG A 82 1.18 -0.89 7.46
N GLY A 83 0.27 0.08 7.60
CA GLY A 83 -0.45 0.66 6.46
C GLY A 83 0.48 1.30 5.44
N THR A 84 1.52 2.00 5.90
CA THR A 84 2.53 2.61 4.99
C THR A 84 3.38 1.56 4.31
N GLU A 85 3.83 0.53 5.03
CA GLU A 85 4.63 -0.57 4.48
C GLU A 85 3.85 -1.37 3.43
N ILE A 86 2.60 -1.74 3.71
CA ILE A 86 1.72 -2.46 2.79
C ILE A 86 1.50 -1.64 1.49
N ARG A 87 1.15 -0.36 1.60
CA ARG A 87 0.94 0.50 0.42
C ARG A 87 2.22 0.67 -0.41
N GLN A 88 3.36 0.80 0.25
CA GLN A 88 4.65 0.88 -0.43
C GLN A 88 4.98 -0.43 -1.15
N GLU A 89 4.69 -1.59 -0.55
CA GLU A 89 4.94 -2.88 -1.19
C GLU A 89 3.98 -3.12 -2.36
N ILE A 90 2.68 -2.80 -2.24
CA ILE A 90 1.72 -2.90 -3.36
C ILE A 90 2.19 -2.06 -4.55
N SER A 91 2.60 -0.81 -4.32
CA SER A 91 3.09 0.05 -5.40
C SER A 91 4.43 -0.43 -5.98
N SER A 92 5.29 -1.03 -5.16
CA SER A 92 6.53 -1.69 -5.61
C SER A 92 6.24 -2.90 -6.50
N LEU A 93 5.28 -3.73 -6.12
CA LEU A 93 4.87 -4.88 -6.92
C LEU A 93 4.24 -4.46 -8.24
N LEU A 94 3.37 -3.44 -8.25
CA LEU A 94 2.78 -2.93 -9.49
C LEU A 94 3.86 -2.40 -10.44
N ARG A 95 4.81 -1.59 -9.95
CA ARG A 95 5.94 -1.11 -10.75
C ARG A 95 6.77 -2.25 -11.33
N ARG A 96 6.99 -3.32 -10.55
CA ARG A 96 7.70 -4.53 -11.02
C ARG A 96 6.88 -5.32 -12.04
N ALA A 97 5.56 -5.38 -11.88
CA ALA A 97 4.67 -6.08 -12.78
C ALA A 97 4.69 -5.50 -14.20
N VAL A 98 4.71 -4.17 -14.33
CA VAL A 98 4.80 -3.50 -15.62
C VAL A 98 6.24 -3.43 -16.17
N GLY A 99 7.24 -3.72 -15.35
CA GLY A 99 8.64 -3.84 -15.75
C GLY A 99 9.21 -2.55 -16.37
N PRO A 100 9.87 -2.64 -17.56
CA PRO A 100 10.50 -1.49 -18.22
C PRO A 100 9.51 -0.35 -18.56
N TYR A 101 8.24 -0.68 -18.75
CA TYR A 101 7.20 0.31 -19.06
C TYR A 101 6.90 1.28 -17.90
N ALA A 102 7.41 1.00 -16.69
CA ALA A 102 7.36 1.96 -15.58
C ALA A 102 8.43 3.06 -15.65
N GLN A 103 9.35 3.03 -16.59
CA GLN A 103 10.45 4.00 -16.67
C GLN A 103 10.06 5.32 -17.36
N PRO A 104 9.32 5.31 -18.50
CA PRO A 104 8.89 6.53 -19.14
C PRO A 104 7.95 7.35 -18.23
N PHE A 105 8.16 8.65 -18.14
CA PHE A 105 7.23 9.58 -17.54
C PHE A 105 6.51 10.35 -18.66
N VAL A 106 5.23 10.02 -18.86
CA VAL A 106 4.35 10.66 -19.85
C VAL A 106 3.28 11.41 -19.06
N ALA A 107 3.50 12.70 -18.86
CA ALA A 107 2.62 13.52 -18.02
C ALA A 107 1.18 13.53 -18.55
N GLU A 108 1.03 13.63 -19.84
CA GLU A 108 -0.26 13.66 -20.53
C GLU A 108 -1.10 12.38 -20.28
N ALA A 109 -0.43 11.24 -20.13
CA ALA A 109 -1.11 9.96 -19.82
C ALA A 109 -1.67 9.87 -18.39
N LEU A 110 -1.42 10.88 -17.55
CA LEU A 110 -2.00 11.01 -16.21
C LEU A 110 -3.21 11.95 -16.19
N GLU A 111 -3.49 12.63 -17.28
CA GLU A 111 -4.62 13.57 -17.40
C GLU A 111 -5.90 12.82 -17.73
N GLU A 112 -7.02 13.33 -17.21
CA GLU A 112 -8.35 12.80 -17.53
C GLU A 112 -8.66 13.09 -19.02
N GLY A 113 -9.13 12.06 -19.73
CA GLY A 113 -9.45 12.18 -21.16
C GLY A 113 -8.26 11.98 -22.10
N PHE A 114 -7.12 11.48 -21.62
CA PHE A 114 -6.01 11.12 -22.50
C PHE A 114 -6.43 10.11 -23.57
N ASP A 115 -6.32 10.50 -24.83
CA ASP A 115 -6.69 9.71 -26.02
C ASP A 115 -5.47 9.25 -26.86
N GLY A 116 -4.26 9.55 -26.39
CA GLY A 116 -3.01 9.16 -27.01
C GLY A 116 -2.73 7.65 -26.89
N THR A 117 -1.74 7.17 -27.63
CA THR A 117 -1.28 5.79 -27.54
C THR A 117 -0.50 5.57 -26.25
N PRO A 118 -0.95 4.68 -25.34
CA PRO A 118 -0.23 4.43 -24.09
C PRO A 118 1.10 3.71 -24.37
N VAL A 119 2.10 4.00 -23.55
CA VAL A 119 3.38 3.29 -23.56
C VAL A 119 3.28 2.08 -22.64
N GLY A 120 3.12 0.90 -23.23
CA GLY A 120 2.97 -0.36 -22.49
C GLY A 120 1.54 -0.61 -21.96
N PRO A 121 1.38 -1.46 -20.95
CA PRO A 121 0.08 -1.77 -20.36
C PRO A 121 -0.54 -0.54 -19.65
N ALA A 122 -1.87 -0.55 -19.52
CA ALA A 122 -2.62 0.59 -18.97
C ALA A 122 -2.15 1.03 -17.58
N GLU A 123 -1.65 0.10 -16.78
CA GLU A 123 -1.15 0.36 -15.43
C GLU A 123 0.21 1.08 -15.42
N ALA A 124 0.94 1.10 -16.55
CA ALA A 124 2.32 1.55 -16.61
C ALA A 124 2.46 3.05 -16.30
N ALA A 125 1.61 3.89 -16.89
CA ALA A 125 1.70 5.36 -16.74
C ALA A 125 1.69 5.81 -15.27
N SER A 126 0.86 5.18 -14.43
CA SER A 126 0.73 5.54 -13.02
C SER A 126 1.67 4.77 -12.07
N ALA A 127 2.28 3.66 -12.52
CA ALA A 127 2.99 2.74 -11.65
C ALA A 127 4.22 3.37 -10.98
N ALA A 128 5.08 4.06 -11.75
CA ALA A 128 6.25 4.74 -11.19
C ALA A 128 5.85 5.94 -10.34
N VAL A 129 4.88 6.73 -10.80
CA VAL A 129 4.37 7.90 -10.06
C VAL A 129 3.85 7.50 -8.69
N GLN A 130 3.01 6.45 -8.62
CA GLN A 130 2.50 5.93 -7.36
C GLN A 130 3.62 5.38 -6.46
N TYR A 131 4.57 4.64 -7.04
CA TYR A 131 5.72 4.11 -6.31
C TYR A 131 6.52 5.22 -5.63
N PHE A 132 6.91 6.26 -6.36
CA PHE A 132 7.70 7.37 -5.80
C PHE A 132 6.88 8.21 -4.83
N ASN A 133 5.64 8.54 -5.17
CA ASN A 133 4.78 9.33 -4.29
C ASN A 133 4.50 8.61 -2.95
N ASN A 134 4.38 7.29 -2.95
CA ASN A 134 4.14 6.52 -1.73
C ASN A 134 5.36 6.45 -0.79
N ARG A 135 6.58 6.84 -1.23
CA ARG A 135 7.75 6.91 -0.33
C ARG A 135 7.54 7.89 0.84
N LYS A 136 6.81 8.99 0.62
CA LYS A 136 6.49 9.96 1.66
C LYS A 136 5.60 9.41 2.78
N LEU A 137 4.86 8.30 2.56
CA LEU A 137 3.95 7.72 3.54
C LEU A 137 4.65 7.32 4.85
N SER A 138 5.91 6.91 4.79
CA SER A 138 6.70 6.58 5.98
C SER A 138 7.24 7.81 6.72
N ILE A 139 7.07 9.01 6.17
CA ILE A 139 7.61 10.26 6.70
C ILE A 139 6.51 11.12 7.31
N PHE A 140 5.47 11.45 6.55
CA PHE A 140 4.43 12.36 7.03
C PHE A 140 3.41 11.67 7.96
N GLY A 141 2.66 12.46 8.72
CA GLY A 141 1.77 11.94 9.78
C GLY A 141 2.54 11.37 10.97
N GLY A 142 3.77 11.83 11.19
CA GLY A 142 4.77 11.25 12.09
C GLY A 142 5.51 10.09 11.44
N SER A 143 6.84 10.21 11.35
CA SER A 143 7.64 9.18 10.68
C SER A 143 7.49 7.80 11.35
N ASN A 144 7.78 6.73 10.61
CA ASN A 144 7.69 5.38 11.15
C ASN A 144 8.58 5.20 12.40
N GLU A 145 9.70 5.91 12.48
CA GLU A 145 10.60 5.93 13.63
C GLU A 145 9.93 6.58 14.86
N ILE A 146 9.27 7.73 14.67
CA ILE A 146 8.48 8.39 15.73
C ILE A 146 7.34 7.50 16.19
N GLN A 147 6.68 6.78 15.27
CA GLN A 147 5.61 5.85 15.66
C GLN A 147 6.16 4.68 16.49
N ARG A 148 7.35 4.16 16.17
CA ARG A 148 8.03 3.13 16.98
C ARG A 148 8.39 3.65 18.36
N ASN A 149 8.88 4.89 18.46
CA ASN A 149 9.17 5.53 19.77
C ASN A 149 7.89 5.69 20.62
N ILE A 150 6.76 6.05 19.99
CA ILE A 150 5.47 6.13 20.68
C ILE A 150 5.07 4.74 21.23
N ILE A 151 5.21 3.69 20.43
CA ILE A 151 4.92 2.32 20.87
C ILE A 151 5.81 1.94 22.05
N SER A 152 7.13 2.18 21.94
CA SER A 152 8.09 1.88 23.02
C SER A 152 7.73 2.58 24.32
N LYS A 153 7.43 3.87 24.26
CA LYS A 153 7.03 4.66 25.45
C LYS A 153 5.74 4.13 26.06
N MET A 154 4.74 3.83 25.25
CA MET A 154 3.43 3.38 25.76
C MET A 154 3.46 1.95 26.31
N MET A 155 4.25 1.07 25.71
CA MET A 155 4.25 -0.36 26.04
C MET A 155 5.36 -0.75 27.03
N LEU A 156 6.51 -0.07 26.99
CA LEU A 156 7.69 -0.43 27.76
C LEU A 156 8.06 0.62 28.80
N GLY A 157 7.45 1.80 28.78
CA GLY A 157 7.77 2.90 29.70
C GLY A 157 9.14 3.55 29.44
N LEU A 158 9.69 3.42 28.22
CA LEU A 158 11.02 3.95 27.83
C LEU A 158 10.94 5.40 27.34
#